data_ed93edb345514014e8da49fdf24a9859
#
_entry.id   ed93edb345514014e8da49fdf24a9859
#
_cell.length_a   1.000
_cell.length_b   1.000
_cell.length_c   1.000
_cell.angle_alpha   90.00
_cell.angle_beta   90.00
_cell.angle_gamma   90.00
#
_symmetry.space_group_name_H-M   'P 1'
#
loop_
_entity.id
_entity.type
_entity.pdbx_description
1 polymer ?
#
loop_
_entity_poly.entity_id
_entity_poly.type
_entity_poly.pdbx_seq_one_letter_code
_entity_poly.pdbx_strand_id
1 'polypeptide(L)'
;MVEFTVRDLAQAVQKQMVIHGKDAKSILEGIREPVTKILNRNLRDIGVKREGNHIDESRYLYYDGEMSITLDLLPEGKDIPPHDHGIWEALAIYSGKLHHTVYDRKDDGSKDGYAELQVIDDRVLQPGEMSIVAPPAEIHSFTALTDDTWSVTIVGGCYKPDRHYYDPANNSCRIANPKKQKVVQ
;
A
#
# COMPACT_ATOMS: atom_id res chain seq x y z
N MET A 1 -14.25 -26.58 10.81
CA MET A 1 -14.30 -25.09 10.77
C MET A 1 -14.12 -24.68 9.31
N VAL A 2 -14.97 -23.77 8.82
CA VAL A 2 -14.79 -23.21 7.46
C VAL A 2 -13.52 -22.34 7.48
N GLU A 3 -12.68 -22.55 6.50
CA GLU A 3 -11.41 -21.87 6.38
C GLU A 3 -11.61 -20.44 5.86
N PHE A 4 -11.02 -19.44 6.52
CA PHE A 4 -11.09 -18.03 6.10
C PHE A 4 -10.32 -17.82 4.80
N THR A 5 -10.94 -17.19 3.81
CA THR A 5 -10.41 -17.08 2.45
C THR A 5 -10.12 -15.62 2.06
N VAL A 6 -9.41 -15.41 0.93
CA VAL A 6 -9.22 -14.07 0.34
C VAL A 6 -10.56 -13.41 -0.01
N ARG A 7 -11.57 -14.20 -0.42
CA ARG A 7 -12.93 -13.69 -0.68
C ARG A 7 -13.56 -13.13 0.61
N ASP A 8 -13.40 -13.82 1.73
CA ASP A 8 -13.91 -13.36 3.02
C ASP A 8 -13.23 -12.07 3.45
N LEU A 9 -11.90 -11.94 3.22
CA LEU A 9 -11.17 -10.70 3.44
C LEU A 9 -11.72 -9.58 2.55
N ALA A 10 -11.87 -9.81 1.24
CA ALA A 10 -12.39 -8.82 0.31
C ALA A 10 -13.79 -8.33 0.71
N GLN A 11 -14.69 -9.24 1.09
CA GLN A 11 -16.02 -8.89 1.59
C GLN A 11 -15.96 -8.08 2.90
N ALA A 12 -15.06 -8.42 3.81
CA ALA A 12 -14.87 -7.67 5.04
C ALA A 12 -14.38 -6.24 4.76
N VAL A 13 -13.41 -6.07 3.85
CA VAL A 13 -12.91 -4.75 3.44
C VAL A 13 -14.03 -3.92 2.80
N GLN A 14 -14.74 -4.47 1.81
CA GLN A 14 -15.85 -3.81 1.14
C GLN A 14 -16.92 -3.37 2.14
N LYS A 15 -17.26 -4.22 3.11
CA LYS A 15 -18.21 -3.89 4.18
C LYS A 15 -17.73 -2.67 4.99
N GLN A 16 -16.44 -2.61 5.37
CA GLN A 16 -15.91 -1.47 6.11
C GLN A 16 -15.91 -0.19 5.26
N MET A 17 -15.59 -0.29 3.96
CA MET A 17 -15.67 0.83 3.03
C MET A 17 -17.09 1.40 2.93
N VAL A 18 -18.11 0.54 2.87
CA VAL A 18 -19.53 0.96 2.84
C VAL A 18 -19.93 1.65 4.15
N ILE A 19 -19.49 1.12 5.30
CA ILE A 19 -19.86 1.65 6.62
C ILE A 19 -19.16 2.99 6.91
N HIS A 20 -17.87 3.09 6.59
CA HIS A 20 -17.00 4.18 7.04
C HIS A 20 -16.61 5.17 5.92
N GLY A 21 -16.96 4.86 4.66
CA GLY A 21 -16.66 5.73 3.52
C GLY A 21 -15.16 5.99 3.36
N LYS A 22 -14.72 7.21 3.67
CA LYS A 22 -13.30 7.64 3.55
C LYS A 22 -12.55 7.67 4.89
N ASP A 23 -13.18 7.25 5.98
CA ASP A 23 -12.52 7.21 7.29
C ASP A 23 -11.57 6.00 7.36
N ALA A 24 -10.35 6.22 6.89
CA ALA A 24 -9.32 5.19 6.82
C ALA A 24 -8.98 4.59 8.18
N LYS A 25 -9.04 5.38 9.26
CA LYS A 25 -8.76 4.88 10.61
C LYS A 25 -9.81 3.86 11.05
N SER A 26 -11.07 4.16 10.85
CA SER A 26 -12.17 3.22 11.15
C SER A 26 -12.15 2.00 10.23
N ILE A 27 -11.80 2.16 8.96
CA ILE A 27 -11.58 1.04 8.03
C ILE A 27 -10.46 0.12 8.56
N LEU A 28 -9.29 0.68 8.93
CA LEU A 28 -8.16 -0.10 9.46
C LEU A 28 -8.57 -0.93 10.69
N GLU A 29 -9.27 -0.31 11.64
CA GLU A 29 -9.75 -1.02 12.83
C GLU A 29 -10.70 -2.16 12.45
N GLY A 30 -11.62 -1.92 11.52
CA GLY A 30 -12.60 -2.91 11.08
C GLY A 30 -12.03 -4.08 10.27
N ILE A 31 -10.88 -3.88 9.59
CA ILE A 31 -10.22 -4.94 8.82
C ILE A 31 -9.10 -5.66 9.58
N ARG A 32 -8.70 -5.20 10.76
CA ARG A 32 -7.58 -5.77 11.52
C ARG A 32 -7.72 -7.27 11.75
N GLU A 33 -8.85 -7.71 12.28
CA GLU A 33 -9.10 -9.13 12.53
C GLU A 33 -9.15 -9.96 11.22
N PRO A 34 -9.92 -9.57 10.17
CA PRO A 34 -9.86 -10.21 8.87
C PRO A 34 -8.45 -10.35 8.28
N VAL A 35 -7.64 -9.28 8.36
CA VAL A 35 -6.25 -9.32 7.88
C VAL A 35 -5.42 -10.29 8.72
N THR A 36 -5.52 -10.27 10.03
CA THR A 36 -4.81 -11.25 10.89
C THR A 36 -5.17 -12.69 10.51
N LYS A 37 -6.44 -12.97 10.20
CA LYS A 37 -6.87 -14.31 9.77
C LYS A 37 -6.23 -14.73 8.45
N ILE A 38 -6.15 -13.83 7.46
CA ILE A 38 -5.57 -14.16 6.17
C ILE A 38 -4.04 -14.30 6.23
N LEU A 39 -3.35 -13.51 7.06
CA LEU A 39 -1.90 -13.63 7.24
C LEU A 39 -1.47 -14.98 7.84
N ASN A 40 -2.37 -15.70 8.51
CA ASN A 40 -2.12 -17.04 9.02
C ASN A 40 -2.28 -18.16 7.95
N ARG A 41 -2.50 -17.78 6.69
CA ARG A 41 -2.68 -18.70 5.55
C ARG A 41 -1.40 -18.79 4.72
N ASN A 42 -1.26 -19.86 3.94
CA ASN A 42 -0.25 -19.87 2.89
C ASN A 42 -0.74 -19.03 1.69
N LEU A 43 -0.18 -17.83 1.52
CA LEU A 43 -0.55 -16.89 0.46
C LEU A 43 0.39 -16.97 -0.75
N ARG A 44 1.59 -17.54 -0.60
CA ARG A 44 2.64 -17.51 -1.63
C ARG A 44 2.29 -18.29 -2.89
N ASP A 45 1.41 -19.28 -2.76
CA ASP A 45 1.04 -20.20 -3.85
C ASP A 45 -0.28 -19.79 -4.54
N ILE A 46 -0.88 -18.69 -4.15
CA ILE A 46 -2.18 -18.23 -4.69
C ILE A 46 -2.08 -16.87 -5.38
N GLY A 47 -3.10 -16.54 -6.15
CA GLY A 47 -3.21 -15.26 -6.86
C GLY A 47 -2.67 -15.31 -8.29
N VAL A 48 -2.88 -14.20 -8.99
CA VAL A 48 -2.48 -14.00 -10.39
C VAL A 48 -1.34 -12.99 -10.45
N LYS A 49 -0.26 -13.33 -11.17
CA LYS A 49 0.90 -12.46 -11.30
C LYS A 49 0.47 -11.08 -11.82
N ARG A 50 0.97 -10.04 -11.16
CA ARG A 50 0.75 -8.64 -11.53
C ARG A 50 1.92 -8.15 -12.37
N GLU A 51 1.66 -7.89 -13.64
CA GLU A 51 2.68 -7.42 -14.57
C GLU A 51 2.80 -5.88 -14.54
N GLY A 52 3.99 -5.37 -14.88
CA GLY A 52 4.23 -3.95 -15.14
C GLY A 52 4.31 -3.02 -13.94
N ASN A 53 4.49 -3.54 -12.72
CA ASN A 53 4.74 -2.74 -11.54
C ASN A 53 6.25 -2.63 -11.19
N HIS A 54 6.59 -1.87 -10.15
CA HIS A 54 7.97 -1.67 -9.68
C HIS A 54 8.44 -2.77 -8.71
N ILE A 55 7.57 -3.70 -8.36
CA ILE A 55 7.82 -4.81 -7.44
C ILE A 55 8.05 -6.03 -8.29
N ASP A 56 9.18 -6.69 -8.11
CA ASP A 56 9.65 -7.77 -8.98
C ASP A 56 8.73 -8.99 -8.93
N GLU A 57 8.20 -9.31 -7.75
CA GLU A 57 7.16 -10.33 -7.59
C GLU A 57 5.96 -9.74 -6.87
N SER A 58 4.86 -9.62 -7.59
CA SER A 58 3.58 -9.11 -7.10
C SER A 58 2.44 -9.94 -7.69
N ARG A 59 1.45 -10.26 -6.86
CA ARG A 59 0.28 -11.05 -7.25
C ARG A 59 -1.00 -10.37 -6.80
N TYR A 60 -1.99 -10.33 -7.66
CA TYR A 60 -3.36 -10.05 -7.23
C TYR A 60 -3.93 -11.27 -6.50
N LEU A 61 -4.23 -11.12 -5.23
CA LEU A 61 -5.07 -12.05 -4.48
C LEU A 61 -6.55 -11.78 -4.77
N TYR A 62 -6.90 -10.50 -4.95
CA TYR A 62 -8.22 -10.03 -5.32
C TYR A 62 -8.14 -8.74 -6.14
N TYR A 63 -9.02 -8.60 -7.12
CA TYR A 63 -9.21 -7.37 -7.88
C TYR A 63 -10.60 -7.37 -8.53
N ASP A 64 -11.37 -6.27 -8.36
CA ASP A 64 -12.73 -6.13 -8.90
C ASP A 64 -12.90 -4.93 -9.87
N GLY A 65 -11.78 -4.28 -10.23
CA GLY A 65 -11.77 -3.07 -11.06
C GLY A 65 -11.64 -1.78 -10.24
N GLU A 66 -11.93 -1.82 -8.95
CA GLU A 66 -11.77 -0.71 -8.01
C GLU A 66 -10.80 -1.08 -6.88
N MET A 67 -11.22 -1.96 -5.99
CA MET A 67 -10.40 -2.43 -4.87
C MET A 67 -9.43 -3.51 -5.32
N SER A 68 -8.22 -3.49 -4.75
CA SER A 68 -7.26 -4.56 -4.93
C SER A 68 -6.68 -5.04 -3.59
N ILE A 69 -6.35 -6.34 -3.56
CA ILE A 69 -5.54 -6.96 -2.52
C ILE A 69 -4.39 -7.66 -3.24
N THR A 70 -3.16 -7.26 -2.93
CA THR A 70 -1.95 -7.86 -3.52
C THR A 70 -1.10 -8.54 -2.47
N LEU A 71 -0.29 -9.48 -2.92
CA LEU A 71 0.83 -10.05 -2.17
C LEU A 71 2.10 -9.66 -2.91
N ASP A 72 2.99 -8.95 -2.22
CA ASP A 72 4.16 -8.31 -2.81
C ASP A 72 5.44 -8.78 -2.11
N LEU A 73 6.41 -9.30 -2.87
CA LEU A 73 7.75 -9.60 -2.38
C LEU A 73 8.66 -8.39 -2.53
N LEU A 74 9.29 -8.02 -1.45
CA LEU A 74 10.24 -6.93 -1.34
C LEU A 74 11.58 -7.51 -0.86
N PRO A 75 12.55 -7.76 -1.75
CA PRO A 75 13.87 -8.24 -1.35
C PRO A 75 14.60 -7.20 -0.49
N GLU A 76 15.56 -7.66 0.31
CA GLU A 76 16.35 -6.78 1.19
C GLU A 76 16.95 -5.59 0.41
N GLY A 77 16.84 -4.41 1.00
CA GLY A 77 17.28 -3.16 0.39
C GLY A 77 16.37 -2.61 -0.70
N LYS A 78 15.24 -3.30 -1.02
CA LYS A 78 14.24 -2.72 -1.93
C LYS A 78 13.65 -1.49 -1.29
N ASP A 79 13.93 -0.35 -1.90
CA ASP A 79 13.49 0.97 -1.45
C ASP A 79 12.40 1.51 -2.36
N ILE A 80 11.30 1.93 -1.77
CA ILE A 80 10.22 2.66 -2.44
C ILE A 80 10.22 4.08 -1.89
N PRO A 81 10.63 5.06 -2.69
CA PRO A 81 10.78 6.44 -2.24
C PRO A 81 9.44 7.06 -1.85
N PRO A 82 9.43 8.19 -1.11
CA PRO A 82 8.21 8.87 -0.74
C PRO A 82 7.32 9.16 -1.95
N HIS A 83 6.07 8.73 -1.87
CA HIS A 83 5.09 8.85 -2.95
C HIS A 83 3.66 8.89 -2.41
N ASP A 84 2.73 9.32 -3.26
CA ASP A 84 1.30 9.40 -2.96
C ASP A 84 0.46 8.49 -3.87
N HIS A 85 -0.81 8.31 -3.53
CA HIS A 85 -1.73 7.40 -4.24
C HIS A 85 -3.05 8.05 -4.68
N GLY A 86 -3.55 9.08 -3.97
CA GLY A 86 -4.88 9.67 -4.15
C GLY A 86 -6.01 8.85 -3.54
N ILE A 87 -5.69 7.74 -2.89
CA ILE A 87 -6.62 6.81 -2.23
C ILE A 87 -5.95 6.21 -1.00
N TRP A 88 -6.73 5.67 -0.07
CA TRP A 88 -6.18 4.96 1.07
C TRP A 88 -5.55 3.62 0.66
N GLU A 89 -4.45 3.30 1.33
CA GLU A 89 -3.72 2.05 1.20
C GLU A 89 -3.38 1.50 2.58
N ALA A 90 -3.73 0.25 2.83
CA ALA A 90 -3.30 -0.48 4.03
C ALA A 90 -2.24 -1.52 3.64
N LEU A 91 -1.17 -1.56 4.42
CA LEU A 91 -0.05 -2.47 4.26
C LEU A 91 0.06 -3.34 5.51
N ALA A 92 0.05 -4.66 5.34
CA ALA A 92 0.21 -5.63 6.42
C ALA A 92 1.40 -6.55 6.14
N ILE A 93 2.28 -6.77 7.11
CA ILE A 93 3.46 -7.60 6.93
C ILE A 93 3.10 -9.07 7.11
N TYR A 94 3.31 -9.86 6.05
CA TYR A 94 3.12 -11.31 6.05
C TYR A 94 4.36 -12.05 6.57
N SER A 95 5.55 -11.64 6.14
CA SER A 95 6.85 -12.13 6.64
C SER A 95 7.93 -11.06 6.50
N GLY A 96 9.06 -11.24 7.14
CA GLY A 96 10.19 -10.31 7.08
C GLY A 96 9.97 -9.04 7.90
N LYS A 97 10.66 -7.96 7.54
CA LYS A 97 10.60 -6.66 8.23
C LYS A 97 10.63 -5.52 7.22
N LEU A 98 9.82 -4.50 7.45
CA LEU A 98 9.71 -3.34 6.59
C LEU A 98 9.87 -2.06 7.41
N HIS A 99 10.84 -1.22 7.08
CA HIS A 99 10.90 0.15 7.57
C HIS A 99 9.87 0.97 6.79
N HIS A 100 8.96 1.63 7.48
CA HIS A 100 7.86 2.38 6.89
C HIS A 100 7.80 3.78 7.49
N THR A 101 7.82 4.79 6.64
CA THR A 101 7.76 6.19 7.03
C THR A 101 6.55 6.87 6.38
N VAL A 102 5.77 7.60 7.16
CA VAL A 102 4.61 8.37 6.71
C VAL A 102 4.89 9.85 6.87
N TYR A 103 4.49 10.62 5.87
CA TYR A 103 4.74 12.05 5.82
C TYR A 103 3.44 12.84 5.72
N ASP A 104 3.47 14.03 6.34
CA ASP A 104 2.49 15.09 6.13
C ASP A 104 3.11 16.19 5.26
N ARG A 105 2.35 16.72 4.30
CA ARG A 105 2.79 17.82 3.45
C ARG A 105 2.49 19.15 4.12
N LYS A 106 3.49 20.04 4.26
CA LYS A 106 3.41 21.30 4.98
C LYS A 106 3.19 22.51 4.10
N ASP A 107 3.59 22.44 2.84
CA ASP A 107 3.29 23.49 1.85
C ASP A 107 1.87 23.32 1.28
N ASP A 108 1.36 24.36 0.64
CA ASP A 108 0.02 24.39 0.06
C ASP A 108 -0.10 23.79 -1.35
N GLY A 109 1.01 23.29 -1.90
CA GLY A 109 1.08 22.70 -3.23
C GLY A 109 0.99 23.70 -4.39
N SER A 110 1.06 25.01 -4.11
CA SER A 110 0.93 26.04 -5.15
C SER A 110 2.18 26.22 -6.01
N LYS A 111 3.33 25.75 -5.53
CA LYS A 111 4.60 25.87 -6.24
C LYS A 111 4.97 24.56 -6.94
N ASP A 112 4.99 24.60 -8.24
CA ASP A 112 5.36 23.44 -9.06
C ASP A 112 6.77 22.89 -8.70
N GLY A 113 6.86 21.57 -8.56
CA GLY A 113 8.11 20.87 -8.26
C GLY A 113 8.61 21.04 -6.83
N TYR A 114 7.89 21.72 -5.97
CA TYR A 114 8.22 21.94 -4.56
C TYR A 114 7.28 21.14 -3.64
N ALA A 115 7.84 20.54 -2.60
CA ALA A 115 7.06 19.94 -1.52
C ALA A 115 7.88 19.91 -0.23
N GLU A 116 7.34 20.46 0.85
CA GLU A 116 7.91 20.36 2.19
C GLU A 116 7.19 19.23 2.94
N LEU A 117 7.95 18.20 3.34
CA LEU A 117 7.40 17.05 4.05
C LEU A 117 7.89 17.03 5.51
N GLN A 118 6.97 16.65 6.39
CA GLN A 118 7.26 16.34 7.78
C GLN A 118 6.96 14.87 8.06
N VAL A 119 7.91 14.15 8.65
CA VAL A 119 7.67 12.80 9.15
C VAL A 119 6.65 12.85 10.28
N ILE A 120 5.59 12.03 10.19
CA ILE A 120 4.55 11.90 11.21
C ILE A 120 4.46 10.50 11.81
N ASP A 121 4.97 9.48 11.11
CA ASP A 121 5.16 8.12 11.64
C ASP A 121 6.42 7.53 11.01
N ASP A 122 7.26 6.88 11.82
CA ASP A 122 8.51 6.25 11.37
C ASP A 122 8.80 5.03 12.22
N ARG A 123 8.63 3.84 11.63
CA ARG A 123 8.71 2.60 12.38
C ARG A 123 9.07 1.39 11.53
N VAL A 124 9.54 0.34 12.19
CA VAL A 124 9.74 -0.97 11.57
C VAL A 124 8.49 -1.82 11.82
N LEU A 125 7.82 -2.20 10.73
CA LEU A 125 6.71 -3.14 10.76
C LEU A 125 7.23 -4.58 10.74
N GLN A 126 6.64 -5.42 11.58
CA GLN A 126 6.95 -6.84 11.73
C GLN A 126 5.74 -7.71 11.32
N PRO A 127 5.92 -9.04 11.15
CA PRO A 127 4.83 -9.93 10.77
C PRO A 127 3.60 -9.77 11.67
N GLY A 128 2.43 -9.58 11.04
CA GLY A 128 1.16 -9.31 11.72
C GLY A 128 0.88 -7.83 11.97
N GLU A 129 1.86 -6.93 11.85
CA GLU A 129 1.65 -5.50 11.99
C GLU A 129 1.12 -4.87 10.70
N MET A 130 0.38 -3.78 10.87
CA MET A 130 -0.30 -3.06 9.79
C MET A 130 -0.08 -1.55 9.91
N SER A 131 -0.04 -0.90 8.75
CA SER A 131 -0.13 0.56 8.61
C SER A 131 -1.21 0.91 7.60
N ILE A 132 -1.78 2.10 7.71
CA ILE A 132 -2.67 2.66 6.69
C ILE A 132 -2.28 4.11 6.43
N VAL A 133 -2.28 4.47 5.17
CA VAL A 133 -2.13 5.85 4.70
C VAL A 133 -3.38 6.24 3.92
N ALA A 134 -3.78 7.51 4.04
CA ALA A 134 -4.96 8.01 3.33
C ALA A 134 -4.86 9.53 3.12
N PRO A 135 -5.45 10.07 2.06
CA PRO A 135 -5.51 11.51 1.86
C PRO A 135 -6.09 12.25 3.08
N PRO A 136 -5.55 13.43 3.46
CA PRO A 136 -4.44 14.15 2.83
C PRO A 136 -3.04 13.68 3.24
N ALA A 137 -2.88 12.86 4.28
CA ALA A 137 -1.59 12.36 4.78
C ALA A 137 -1.32 10.94 4.22
N GLU A 138 -1.28 10.83 2.90
CA GLU A 138 -1.09 9.56 2.19
C GLU A 138 0.34 9.34 1.67
N ILE A 139 1.25 10.30 1.92
CA ILE A 139 2.62 10.21 1.43
C ILE A 139 3.38 9.27 2.34
N HIS A 140 3.93 8.23 1.75
CA HIS A 140 4.75 7.27 2.49
C HIS A 140 5.93 6.74 1.67
N SER A 141 6.89 6.18 2.38
CA SER A 141 8.01 5.42 1.83
C SER A 141 8.21 4.14 2.63
N PHE A 142 8.88 3.17 2.02
CA PHE A 142 9.26 1.98 2.76
C PHE A 142 10.50 1.29 2.17
N THR A 143 11.25 0.62 3.04
CA THR A 143 12.45 -0.15 2.69
C THR A 143 12.37 -1.52 3.33
N ALA A 144 12.56 -2.58 2.54
CA ALA A 144 12.65 -3.94 3.05
C ALA A 144 13.98 -4.14 3.81
N LEU A 145 13.89 -4.68 5.02
CA LEU A 145 15.04 -4.91 5.90
C LEU A 145 15.52 -6.37 5.91
N THR A 146 14.79 -7.25 5.24
CA THR A 146 15.11 -8.68 5.12
C THR A 146 14.72 -9.21 3.75
N ASP A 147 15.41 -10.23 3.24
CA ASP A 147 15.21 -10.80 1.91
C ASP A 147 13.80 -11.38 1.67
N ASP A 148 13.19 -11.94 2.70
CA ASP A 148 11.88 -12.58 2.62
C ASP A 148 10.77 -11.67 3.16
N THR A 149 10.83 -10.39 2.82
CA THR A 149 9.81 -9.44 3.22
C THR A 149 8.63 -9.50 2.26
N TRP A 150 7.52 -10.07 2.73
CA TRP A 150 6.26 -10.11 2.01
C TRP A 150 5.22 -9.23 2.69
N SER A 151 4.51 -8.45 1.90
CA SER A 151 3.40 -7.64 2.36
C SER A 151 2.09 -8.01 1.67
N VAL A 152 1.00 -7.93 2.41
CA VAL A 152 -0.35 -7.87 1.85
C VAL A 152 -0.74 -6.40 1.78
N THR A 153 -0.94 -5.89 0.57
CA THR A 153 -1.33 -4.50 0.32
C THR A 153 -2.80 -4.45 -0.09
N ILE A 154 -3.60 -3.63 0.58
CA ILE A 154 -5.03 -3.44 0.32
C ILE A 154 -5.24 -2.00 -0.10
N VAL A 155 -5.77 -1.80 -1.30
CA VAL A 155 -6.02 -0.47 -1.88
C VAL A 155 -7.52 -0.28 -2.08
N GLY A 156 -8.07 0.79 -1.54
CA GLY A 156 -9.51 1.03 -1.52
C GLY A 156 -10.10 1.65 -2.80
N GLY A 157 -9.35 1.69 -3.88
CA GLY A 157 -9.80 2.24 -5.16
C GLY A 157 -8.67 2.34 -6.18
N CYS A 158 -8.92 3.04 -7.27
CA CYS A 158 -7.89 3.27 -8.28
C CYS A 158 -6.88 4.33 -7.83
N TYR A 159 -5.61 4.08 -8.06
CA TYR A 159 -4.58 5.12 -7.90
C TYR A 159 -4.82 6.27 -8.87
N LYS A 160 -4.55 7.50 -8.40
CA LYS A 160 -4.58 8.66 -9.29
C LYS A 160 -3.50 8.52 -10.39
N PRO A 161 -3.77 8.96 -11.62
CA PRO A 161 -2.84 8.79 -12.75
C PRO A 161 -1.57 9.64 -12.63
N ASP A 162 -1.65 10.78 -11.95
CA ASP A 162 -0.60 11.77 -11.74
C ASP A 162 -0.02 11.69 -10.32
N ARG A 163 0.43 10.49 -9.94
CA ARG A 163 1.12 10.27 -8.66
C ARG A 163 2.40 11.09 -8.60
N HIS A 164 2.70 11.58 -7.41
CA HIS A 164 3.96 12.28 -7.16
C HIS A 164 4.96 11.36 -6.45
N TYR A 165 6.22 11.56 -6.79
CA TYR A 165 7.36 11.16 -6.00
C TYR A 165 7.99 12.40 -5.37
N TYR A 166 8.42 12.25 -4.13
CA TYR A 166 8.94 13.33 -3.30
C TYR A 166 10.39 13.07 -2.93
N ASP A 167 11.15 14.15 -2.81
CA ASP A 167 12.52 14.14 -2.29
C ASP A 167 12.57 15.11 -1.09
N PRO A 168 12.42 14.60 0.14
CA PRO A 168 12.42 15.43 1.35
C PRO A 168 13.75 16.14 1.58
N ALA A 169 14.88 15.60 1.12
CA ALA A 169 16.18 16.21 1.30
C ALA A 169 16.35 17.51 0.49
N ASN A 170 15.64 17.62 -0.64
CA ASN A 170 15.69 18.77 -1.53
C ASN A 170 14.38 19.59 -1.54
N ASN A 171 13.41 19.26 -0.68
CA ASN A 171 12.06 19.83 -0.66
C ASN A 171 11.44 19.88 -2.06
N SER A 172 11.52 18.76 -2.79
CA SER A 172 11.05 18.71 -4.16
C SER A 172 10.08 17.55 -4.42
N CYS A 173 9.25 17.71 -5.45
CA CYS A 173 8.39 16.66 -5.93
C CYS A 173 8.34 16.65 -7.46
N ARG A 174 7.99 15.49 -8.01
CA ARG A 174 7.80 15.31 -9.45
C ARG A 174 6.63 14.39 -9.72
N ILE A 175 5.89 14.65 -10.78
CA ILE A 175 4.88 13.70 -11.26
C ILE A 175 5.60 12.51 -11.88
N ALA A 176 5.29 11.32 -11.42
CA ALA A 176 5.70 10.09 -12.08
C ALA A 176 4.73 9.84 -13.24
N ASN A 177 5.19 10.01 -14.48
CA ASN A 177 4.42 9.49 -15.60
C ASN A 177 4.29 7.97 -15.40
N PRO A 178 3.07 7.43 -15.29
CA PRO A 178 2.90 6.00 -15.32
C PRO A 178 3.55 5.51 -16.62
N LYS A 179 4.44 4.51 -16.53
CA LYS A 179 4.91 3.82 -17.75
C LYS A 179 3.65 3.46 -18.51
N LYS A 180 3.49 3.94 -19.74
CA LYS A 180 2.37 3.56 -20.60
C LYS A 180 2.35 2.04 -20.59
N GLN A 181 1.36 1.47 -19.91
CA GLN A 181 1.12 0.04 -19.99
C GLN A 181 0.92 -0.24 -21.46
N LYS A 182 1.79 -1.06 -22.05
CA LYS A 182 1.52 -1.59 -23.37
C LYS A 182 0.25 -2.41 -23.23
N VAL A 183 -0.86 -1.85 -23.69
CA VAL A 183 -2.08 -2.62 -23.91
C VAL A 183 -1.68 -3.65 -24.94
N VAL A 184 -1.52 -4.89 -24.51
CA VAL A 184 -1.40 -6.02 -25.43
C VAL A 184 -2.79 -6.16 -26.05
N GLN A 185 -2.90 -5.78 -27.32
CA GLN A 185 -4.07 -6.04 -28.16
C GLN A 185 -4.21 -7.52 -28.43
#